data_d269683dddc494d3f9372b63de91739f
#
_entry.id   d269683dddc494d3f9372b63de91739f
#
_cell.length_a   1.000
_cell.length_b   1.000
_cell.length_c   1.000
_cell.angle_alpha   90.00
_cell.angle_beta   90.00
_cell.angle_gamma   90.00
#
_symmetry.space_group_name_H-M   'P 1'
#
loop_
_entity.id
_entity.type
_entity.pdbx_description
1 polymer ?
#
loop_
_entity_poly.entity_id
_entity_poly.type
_entity_poly.pdbx_seq_one_letter_code
_entity_poly.pdbx_strand_id
1 'polypeptide(L)'
;MRPLSHVIPGALRRLLQDAPLSPGKVGFAWRAAVGPAVERATYVKLEGTVLLVDTTSAEWSREIMRSSPVILKKLQELLGDRVVERIEVRRA
;
A
#
# COMPACT_ATOMS: atom_id res chain seq x y z
N MET A 1 5.94 -8.25 15.95
CA MET A 1 5.62 -7.42 14.79
C MET A 1 4.40 -6.55 15.09
N ARG A 2 4.44 -5.30 14.75
CA ARG A 2 3.31 -4.40 15.02
C ARG A 2 2.16 -4.66 14.06
N PRO A 3 0.90 -4.56 14.53
CA PRO A 3 -0.24 -4.60 13.62
C PRO A 3 -0.18 -3.44 12.61
N LEU A 4 -0.69 -3.66 11.42
CA LEU A 4 -0.75 -2.64 10.38
C LEU A 4 -1.99 -1.76 10.58
N SER A 5 -1.99 -0.96 11.65
CA SER A 5 -3.10 -0.07 12.03
C SER A 5 -2.69 1.40 11.90
N HIS A 6 -2.30 1.79 10.71
CA HIS A 6 -1.80 3.13 10.46
C HIS A 6 -2.95 4.10 10.15
N VAL A 7 -3.03 5.21 10.88
CA VAL A 7 -4.06 6.23 10.66
C VAL A 7 -3.58 7.21 9.59
N ILE A 8 -4.44 7.49 8.62
CA ILE A 8 -4.12 8.40 7.53
C ILE A 8 -4.76 9.76 7.81
N PRO A 9 -3.95 10.84 7.94
CA PRO A 9 -4.50 12.18 8.13
C PRO A 9 -5.35 12.63 6.95
N GLY A 10 -6.44 13.35 7.23
CA GLY A 10 -7.34 13.82 6.18
C GLY A 10 -6.66 14.74 5.16
N ALA A 11 -5.72 15.57 5.61
CA ALA A 11 -4.99 16.46 4.71
C ALA A 11 -4.14 15.66 3.71
N LEU A 12 -3.47 14.61 4.17
CA LEU A 12 -2.68 13.75 3.31
C LEU A 12 -3.55 13.01 2.30
N ARG A 13 -4.70 12.50 2.75
CA ARG A 13 -5.65 11.83 1.88
C ARG A 13 -6.09 12.75 0.74
N ARG A 14 -6.43 13.99 1.06
CA ARG A 14 -6.88 14.97 0.08
C ARG A 14 -5.79 15.29 -0.93
N LEU A 15 -4.56 15.50 -0.46
CA LEU A 15 -3.42 15.77 -1.34
C LEU A 15 -3.19 14.64 -2.33
N LEU A 16 -3.26 13.39 -1.87
CA LEU A 16 -3.04 12.24 -2.74
C LEU A 16 -4.16 12.04 -3.74
N GLN A 17 -5.40 12.32 -3.34
CA GLN A 17 -6.54 12.19 -4.25
C GLN A 17 -6.46 13.19 -5.40
N ASP A 18 -5.95 14.39 -5.14
CA ASP A 18 -5.87 15.45 -6.15
C ASP A 18 -4.64 15.33 -7.04
N ALA A 19 -3.61 14.59 -6.63
CA ALA A 19 -2.39 14.45 -7.41
C ALA A 19 -2.59 13.47 -8.57
N PRO A 20 -1.91 13.69 -9.73
CA PRO A 20 -1.97 12.73 -10.83
C PRO A 20 -1.39 11.38 -10.43
N LEU A 21 -1.92 10.30 -11.02
CA LEU A 21 -1.38 8.96 -10.79
C LEU A 21 0.02 8.85 -11.36
N SER A 22 0.96 8.37 -10.53
CA SER A 22 2.34 8.18 -10.90
C SER A 22 2.97 7.12 -10.00
N PRO A 23 4.12 6.53 -10.37
CA PRO A 23 4.81 5.61 -9.47
C PRO A 23 5.14 6.23 -8.11
N GLY A 24 5.49 7.52 -8.09
CA GLY A 24 5.75 8.23 -6.84
C GLY A 24 4.52 8.34 -5.97
N LYS A 25 3.37 8.62 -6.57
CA LYS A 25 2.10 8.67 -5.85
C LYS A 25 1.75 7.31 -5.25
N VAL A 26 1.93 6.24 -6.02
CA VAL A 26 1.67 4.87 -5.57
C VAL A 26 2.58 4.53 -4.38
N GLY A 27 3.88 4.80 -4.49
CA GLY A 27 4.83 4.55 -3.41
C GLY A 27 4.51 5.34 -2.15
N PHE A 28 4.14 6.60 -2.31
CA PHE A 28 3.77 7.44 -1.19
C PHE A 28 2.49 6.95 -0.50
N ALA A 29 1.50 6.54 -1.28
CA ALA A 29 0.26 5.98 -0.75
C ALA A 29 0.54 4.67 0.01
N TRP A 30 1.41 3.84 -0.52
CA TRP A 30 1.83 2.61 0.15
C TRP A 30 2.43 2.91 1.52
N ARG A 31 3.40 3.83 1.57
CA ARG A 31 4.02 4.23 2.83
C ARG A 31 2.98 4.77 3.82
N ALA A 32 2.06 5.60 3.35
CA ALA A 32 1.00 6.15 4.20
C ALA A 32 0.08 5.07 4.73
N ALA A 33 -0.18 4.02 3.93
CA ALA A 33 -1.09 2.94 4.32
C ALA A 33 -0.44 1.96 5.31
N VAL A 34 0.85 1.65 5.16
CA VAL A 34 1.51 0.58 5.91
C VAL A 34 2.55 1.07 6.91
N GLY A 35 3.01 2.31 6.78
CA GLY A 35 4.02 2.88 7.66
C GLY A 35 5.45 2.61 7.21
N PRO A 36 6.44 3.31 7.80
CA PRO A 36 7.81 3.28 7.32
C PRO A 36 8.52 1.92 7.50
N ALA A 37 8.16 1.15 8.52
CA ALA A 37 8.80 -0.15 8.75
C ALA A 37 8.47 -1.15 7.65
N VAL A 38 7.19 -1.23 7.26
CA VAL A 38 6.75 -2.12 6.18
C VAL A 38 7.25 -1.59 4.84
N GLU A 39 7.21 -0.29 4.64
CA GLU A 39 7.67 0.33 3.41
C GLU A 39 9.13 -0.03 3.11
N ARG A 40 10.00 -0.02 4.12
CA ARG A 40 11.40 -0.37 3.96
C ARG A 40 11.63 -1.85 3.63
N ALA A 41 10.72 -2.72 4.04
CA ALA A 41 10.83 -4.16 3.83
C ALA A 41 10.15 -4.62 2.54
N THR A 42 9.62 -3.68 1.74
CA THR A 42 8.82 -4.00 0.57
C THR A 42 9.21 -3.13 -0.62
N TYR A 43 8.86 -3.62 -1.79
CA TYR A 43 8.92 -2.87 -3.04
C TYR A 43 7.57 -3.05 -3.74
N VAL A 44 6.98 -1.96 -4.20
CA VAL A 44 5.64 -2.01 -4.80
C VAL A 44 5.64 -1.49 -6.22
N LYS A 45 4.78 -2.08 -7.05
CA LYS A 45 4.57 -1.67 -8.43
C LYS A 45 3.11 -1.91 -8.78
N LEU A 46 2.49 -0.91 -9.39
CA LEU A 46 1.12 -1.04 -9.86
C LEU A 46 1.14 -1.52 -11.32
N GLU A 47 0.51 -2.66 -11.58
CA GLU A 47 0.30 -3.18 -12.93
C GLU A 47 -1.19 -3.31 -13.19
N GLY A 48 -1.71 -2.50 -14.10
CA GLY A 48 -3.15 -2.40 -14.27
C GLY A 48 -3.79 -1.94 -12.97
N THR A 49 -4.64 -2.78 -12.40
CA THR A 49 -5.31 -2.50 -11.11
C THR A 49 -4.78 -3.38 -9.97
N VAL A 50 -3.68 -4.08 -10.20
CA VAL A 50 -3.08 -4.97 -9.20
C VAL A 50 -1.82 -4.33 -8.66
N LEU A 51 -1.78 -4.15 -7.35
CA LEU A 51 -0.56 -3.69 -6.69
C LEU A 51 0.29 -4.91 -6.35
N LEU A 52 1.44 -5.02 -7.02
CA LEU A 52 2.40 -6.07 -6.76
C LEU A 52 3.29 -5.63 -5.61
N VAL A 53 3.39 -6.47 -4.58
CA VAL A 53 4.19 -6.18 -3.40
C VAL A 53 5.26 -7.26 -3.25
N ASP A 54 6.50 -6.88 -3.48
CA ASP A 54 7.65 -7.77 -3.25
C ASP A 54 8.16 -7.54 -1.83
N THR A 55 8.42 -8.63 -1.12
CA THR A 55 8.90 -8.57 0.25
C THR A 55 10.27 -9.20 0.38
N THR A 56 10.98 -8.80 1.45
CA THR A 56 12.32 -9.32 1.75
C THR A 56 12.29 -10.57 2.62
N SER A 57 11.12 -10.93 3.18
CA SER A 57 11.02 -12.08 4.07
C SER A 57 9.65 -12.73 4.03
N ALA A 58 9.60 -14.01 4.38
CA ALA A 58 8.33 -14.74 4.50
C ALA A 58 7.45 -14.21 5.63
N GLU A 59 8.07 -13.68 6.68
CA GLU A 59 7.32 -13.10 7.80
C GLU A 59 6.54 -11.86 7.37
N TRP A 60 7.21 -10.96 6.64
CA TRP A 60 6.54 -9.78 6.10
C TRP A 60 5.46 -10.15 5.09
N SER A 61 5.73 -11.15 4.25
CA SER A 61 4.73 -11.63 3.29
C SER A 61 3.45 -12.08 4.00
N ARG A 62 3.59 -12.88 5.05
CA ARG A 62 2.42 -13.36 5.80
C ARG A 62 1.67 -12.22 6.48
N GLU A 63 2.39 -11.28 7.06
CA GLU A 63 1.77 -10.15 7.74
C GLU A 63 0.98 -9.28 6.76
N ILE A 64 1.56 -8.99 5.61
CA ILE A 64 0.90 -8.18 4.58
C ILE A 64 -0.31 -8.92 4.03
N MET A 65 -0.19 -10.21 3.75
CA MET A 65 -1.32 -11.00 3.26
C MET A 65 -2.47 -11.01 4.25
N ARG A 66 -2.17 -11.17 5.54
CA ARG A 66 -3.18 -11.14 6.61
C ARG A 66 -3.88 -9.80 6.67
N SER A 67 -3.15 -8.72 6.47
CA SER A 67 -3.66 -7.36 6.56
C SER A 67 -4.14 -6.80 5.23
N SER A 68 -4.10 -7.58 4.15
CA SER A 68 -4.44 -7.12 2.81
C SER A 68 -5.80 -6.41 2.71
N PRO A 69 -6.88 -6.91 3.31
CA PRO A 69 -8.17 -6.22 3.20
C PRO A 69 -8.13 -4.81 3.80
N VAL A 70 -7.44 -4.64 4.92
CA VAL A 70 -7.31 -3.33 5.57
C VAL A 70 -6.42 -2.41 4.76
N ILE A 71 -5.29 -2.93 4.27
CA ILE A 71 -4.35 -2.16 3.45
C ILE A 71 -5.03 -1.72 2.15
N LEU A 72 -5.75 -2.63 1.50
CA LEU A 72 -6.45 -2.33 0.26
C LEU A 72 -7.45 -1.19 0.45
N LYS A 73 -8.21 -1.24 1.54
CA LYS A 73 -9.17 -0.19 1.84
C LYS A 73 -8.49 1.17 1.99
N LYS A 74 -7.37 1.21 2.69
CA LYS A 74 -6.60 2.45 2.86
C LYS A 74 -6.06 2.97 1.53
N LEU A 75 -5.55 2.08 0.68
CA LEU A 75 -5.06 2.46 -0.64
C LEU A 75 -6.20 2.99 -1.51
N GLN A 76 -7.37 2.41 -1.45
CA GLN A 76 -8.54 2.89 -2.19
C GLN A 76 -8.99 4.26 -1.72
N GLU A 77 -8.88 4.54 -0.42
CA GLU A 77 -9.16 5.88 0.10
C GLU A 77 -8.16 6.92 -0.40
N LEU A 78 -6.90 6.52 -0.60
CA LEU A 78 -5.84 7.43 -1.04
C LEU A 78 -5.78 7.60 -2.55
N LEU A 79 -6.01 6.54 -3.30
CA LEU A 79 -5.80 6.51 -4.75
C LEU A 79 -7.08 6.44 -5.56
N GLY A 80 -8.18 6.00 -4.96
CA GLY A 80 -9.44 5.77 -5.64
C GLY A 80 -9.75 4.28 -5.77
N ASP A 81 -11.04 3.95 -5.80
CA ASP A 81 -11.51 2.56 -5.75
C ASP A 81 -11.10 1.75 -6.99
N ARG A 82 -10.90 2.42 -8.12
CA ARG A 82 -10.60 1.75 -9.38
C ARG A 82 -9.12 1.69 -9.71
N VAL A 83 -8.29 2.37 -8.94
CA VAL A 83 -6.84 2.40 -9.17
C VAL A 83 -6.20 1.11 -8.69
N VAL A 84 -6.54 0.68 -7.48
CA VAL A 84 -6.05 -0.58 -6.92
C VAL A 84 -7.25 -1.43 -6.55
N GLU A 85 -7.44 -2.52 -7.27
CA GLU A 85 -8.55 -3.44 -7.01
C GLU A 85 -8.10 -4.65 -6.20
N ARG A 86 -6.78 -4.95 -6.24
CA ARG A 86 -6.27 -6.12 -5.54
C ARG A 86 -4.78 -5.94 -5.23
N ILE A 87 -4.33 -6.60 -4.17
CA ILE A 87 -2.92 -6.66 -3.78
C ILE A 87 -2.42 -8.08 -4.01
N GLU A 88 -1.27 -8.21 -4.66
CA GLU A 88 -0.61 -9.50 -4.85
C GLU A 88 0.76 -9.45 -4.17
N VAL A 89 0.94 -10.28 -3.17
CA VAL A 89 2.19 -10.32 -2.40
C VAL A 89 3.10 -11.38 -2.99
N ARG A 90 4.33 -10.98 -3.30
CA ARG A 90 5.34 -11.88 -3.86
C ARG A 90 6.58 -11.79 -2.99
N ARG A 91 7.25 -12.92 -2.85
CA ARG A 91 8.55 -12.95 -2.18
C ARG A 91 9.65 -12.86 -3.23
N ALA A 92 10.51 -11.90 -3.05
CA ALA A 92 11.65 -11.74 -3.95
C ALA A 92 12.67 -12.85 -3.78
#